data_235fc8d4da0cbb695368781972f00bd9
#
_entry.id   235fc8d4da0cbb695368781972f00bd9
#
_cell.length_a   1.000
_cell.length_b   1.000
_cell.length_c   1.000
_cell.angle_alpha   90.00
_cell.angle_beta   90.00
_cell.angle_gamma   90.00
#
_symmetry.space_group_name_H-M   'P 1'
#
loop_
_entity.id
_entity.type
_entity.pdbx_description
1 polymer ?
#
loop_
_entity_poly.entity_id
_entity_poly.type
_entity_poly.pdbx_seq_one_letter_code
_entity_poly.pdbx_strand_id
1 'polypeptide(L)'
;MYKEKLRESFKVYDEIVLKCFCGIFIGAIVAICEVIFGKGLEWILNFREHMGCIMLLGLPFAGLAIVFLFDHWGRISRKGMGIVFEVDQGKSDWIPLRMAPFMVISTWITHFFGGSAGREGVAMQIGATVSHYFGKYFRFKNSGVIFMVAGMAAGFSGLFGTPITAIFFALEVLVAGTLKYRAMSCAIPAGFTAAYVSSLFGLHKSTFKIGNVAELNMELSIKLLVLGILFGMIGGLFAFFLKHTKAFVTNKITNPYKRIFMMGVFVAFLLFMFGQCRYSGVGENLIVASFTSEKIYGYDWILKLVLTILTLSAGFQGGEVTPLFAIGSSLGIVIAPVFGLNPLFVAALGYCSVFGAATNTFLAPIAIGMEVFGYQYFPFFFIVCAISYIANQNESIYALQRQVRE
;
A
#
# COMPACT_ATOMS: atom_id res chain seq x y z
N MET A 1 28.38 39.57 -8.39
CA MET A 1 27.24 39.37 -7.46
C MET A 1 25.88 39.15 -8.20
N TYR A 2 25.32 40.14 -8.97
CA TYR A 2 24.00 39.94 -9.64
C TYR A 2 24.07 38.86 -10.74
N LYS A 3 25.06 38.88 -11.62
CA LYS A 3 25.28 37.88 -12.69
C LYS A 3 25.54 36.46 -12.13
N GLU A 4 26.20 36.34 -10.99
CA GLU A 4 26.47 35.06 -10.34
C GLU A 4 25.18 34.49 -9.73
N LYS A 5 24.38 35.29 -9.02
CA LYS A 5 23.05 34.89 -8.55
C LYS A 5 22.13 34.45 -9.69
N LEU A 6 22.16 35.17 -10.81
CA LEU A 6 21.39 34.79 -12.00
C LEU A 6 21.84 33.43 -12.53
N ARG A 7 23.14 33.19 -12.64
CA ARG A 7 23.72 31.93 -13.11
C ARG A 7 23.45 30.75 -12.16
N GLU A 8 23.45 31.00 -10.86
CA GLU A 8 23.04 29.98 -9.86
C GLU A 8 21.56 29.65 -9.97
N SER A 9 20.70 30.66 -10.13
CA SER A 9 19.27 30.44 -10.34
C SER A 9 18.98 29.62 -11.61
N PHE A 10 19.64 29.91 -12.73
CA PHE A 10 19.51 29.11 -13.96
C PHE A 10 19.93 27.65 -13.75
N LYS A 11 21.02 27.38 -13.05
CA LYS A 11 21.46 26.01 -12.73
C LYS A 11 20.40 25.24 -11.91
N VAL A 12 19.72 25.90 -10.97
CA VAL A 12 18.65 25.30 -10.19
C VAL A 12 17.45 24.94 -11.08
N TYR A 13 17.05 25.84 -11.98
CA TYR A 13 15.96 25.56 -12.93
C TYR A 13 16.32 24.43 -13.90
N ASP A 14 17.55 24.40 -14.43
CA ASP A 14 18.03 23.32 -15.30
C ASP A 14 17.97 21.96 -14.58
N GLU A 15 18.34 21.92 -13.31
CA GLU A 15 18.25 20.68 -12.50
C GLU A 15 16.79 20.25 -12.26
N ILE A 16 15.87 21.19 -12.01
CA ILE A 16 14.44 20.92 -11.85
C ILE A 16 13.86 20.35 -13.16
N VAL A 17 14.14 20.99 -14.28
CA VAL A 17 13.68 20.56 -15.61
C VAL A 17 14.19 19.16 -15.93
N LEU A 18 15.48 18.91 -15.68
CA LEU A 18 16.07 17.58 -15.85
C LEU A 18 15.36 16.53 -15.00
N LYS A 19 15.09 16.82 -13.72
CA LYS A 19 14.35 15.91 -12.82
C LYS A 19 12.93 15.62 -13.32
N CYS A 20 12.25 16.64 -13.90
CA CYS A 20 10.93 16.43 -14.50
C CYS A 20 10.99 15.47 -15.69
N PHE A 21 11.94 15.65 -16.61
CA PHE A 21 12.14 14.71 -17.74
C PHE A 21 12.48 13.30 -17.28
N CYS A 22 13.37 13.19 -16.28
CA CYS A 22 13.68 11.90 -15.66
C CYS A 22 12.43 11.25 -15.04
N GLY A 23 11.58 12.06 -14.40
CA GLY A 23 10.30 11.59 -13.83
C GLY A 23 9.38 11.00 -14.89
N ILE A 24 9.22 11.68 -16.04
CA ILE A 24 8.42 11.16 -17.17
C ILE A 24 8.97 9.82 -17.66
N PHE A 25 10.28 9.73 -17.87
CA PHE A 25 10.95 8.50 -18.31
C PHE A 25 10.76 7.35 -17.30
N ILE A 26 10.99 7.62 -16.00
CA ILE A 26 10.79 6.64 -14.93
C ILE A 26 9.33 6.21 -14.87
N GLY A 27 8.39 7.16 -14.93
CA GLY A 27 6.96 6.88 -14.91
C GLY A 27 6.53 5.92 -16.01
N ALA A 28 7.02 6.13 -17.23
CA ALA A 28 6.71 5.26 -18.36
C ALA A 28 7.27 3.83 -18.18
N ILE A 29 8.54 3.69 -17.76
CA ILE A 29 9.16 2.37 -17.56
C ILE A 29 8.48 1.61 -16.42
N VAL A 30 8.27 2.28 -15.28
CA VAL A 30 7.64 1.64 -14.11
C VAL A 30 6.19 1.25 -14.45
N ALA A 31 5.45 2.08 -15.19
CA ALA A 31 4.10 1.74 -15.64
C ALA A 31 4.04 0.43 -16.42
N ILE A 32 5.00 0.17 -17.32
CA ILE A 32 5.07 -1.10 -18.07
C ILE A 32 5.27 -2.28 -17.11
N CYS A 33 6.12 -2.14 -16.10
CA CYS A 33 6.32 -3.16 -15.08
C CYS A 33 5.03 -3.41 -14.28
N GLU A 34 4.31 -2.33 -13.92
CA GLU A 34 3.05 -2.43 -13.17
C GLU A 34 1.91 -3.02 -14.02
N VAL A 35 1.88 -2.75 -15.33
CA VAL A 35 0.92 -3.39 -16.24
C VAL A 35 1.14 -4.90 -16.28
N ILE A 36 2.38 -5.35 -16.37
CA ILE A 36 2.71 -6.79 -16.35
C ILE A 36 2.29 -7.39 -15.00
N PHE A 37 2.65 -6.73 -13.89
CA PHE A 37 2.31 -7.19 -12.55
C PHE A 37 0.80 -7.21 -12.32
N GLY A 38 0.10 -6.11 -12.62
CA GLY A 38 -1.34 -5.94 -12.38
C GLY A 38 -2.18 -6.89 -13.22
N LYS A 39 -1.94 -6.96 -14.54
CA LYS A 39 -2.69 -7.88 -15.42
C LYS A 39 -2.41 -9.36 -15.13
N GLY A 40 -1.17 -9.70 -14.79
CA GLY A 40 -0.85 -11.05 -14.32
C GLY A 40 -1.60 -11.40 -13.04
N LEU A 41 -1.72 -10.44 -12.11
CA LEU A 41 -2.48 -10.64 -10.89
C LEU A 41 -4.00 -10.73 -11.15
N GLU A 42 -4.57 -9.89 -12.01
CA GLU A 42 -5.97 -9.96 -12.42
C GLU A 42 -6.31 -11.35 -13.01
N TRP A 43 -5.45 -11.85 -13.90
CA TRP A 43 -5.61 -13.19 -14.46
C TRP A 43 -5.58 -14.28 -13.36
N ILE A 44 -4.64 -14.18 -12.43
CA ILE A 44 -4.53 -15.11 -11.29
C ILE A 44 -5.78 -15.09 -10.41
N LEU A 45 -6.29 -13.91 -10.09
CA LEU A 45 -7.47 -13.76 -9.24
C LEU A 45 -8.71 -14.35 -9.94
N ASN A 46 -8.91 -14.06 -11.22
CA ASN A 46 -10.01 -14.61 -12.02
C ASN A 46 -9.90 -16.13 -12.13
N PHE A 47 -8.71 -16.68 -12.40
CA PHE A 47 -8.48 -18.12 -12.45
C PHE A 47 -8.83 -18.81 -11.13
N ARG A 48 -8.35 -18.22 -10.01
CA ARG A 48 -8.61 -18.75 -8.66
C ARG A 48 -10.11 -18.74 -8.33
N GLU A 49 -10.84 -17.71 -8.75
CA GLU A 49 -12.29 -17.63 -8.52
C GLU A 49 -13.02 -18.81 -9.16
N HIS A 50 -12.65 -19.20 -10.37
CA HIS A 50 -13.19 -20.38 -11.03
C HIS A 50 -12.82 -21.70 -10.35
N MET A 51 -11.59 -21.80 -9.82
CA MET A 51 -11.11 -23.01 -9.13
C MET A 51 -11.62 -23.14 -7.68
N GLY A 52 -12.13 -22.07 -7.12
CA GLY A 52 -12.64 -22.03 -5.75
C GLY A 52 -11.60 -22.32 -4.67
N CYS A 53 -12.05 -22.83 -3.53
CA CYS A 53 -11.21 -23.00 -2.33
C CYS A 53 -10.20 -24.15 -2.41
N ILE A 54 -10.26 -25.00 -3.43
CA ILE A 54 -9.32 -26.12 -3.58
C ILE A 54 -7.86 -25.64 -3.68
N MET A 55 -7.66 -24.42 -4.23
CA MET A 55 -6.34 -23.83 -4.37
C MET A 55 -5.65 -23.59 -3.02
N LEU A 56 -6.39 -23.43 -1.93
CA LEU A 56 -5.82 -23.26 -0.59
C LEU A 56 -4.97 -24.45 -0.13
N LEU A 57 -5.25 -25.67 -0.63
CA LEU A 57 -4.44 -26.85 -0.32
C LEU A 57 -2.99 -26.70 -0.79
N GLY A 58 -2.76 -25.90 -1.81
CA GLY A 58 -1.44 -25.57 -2.33
C GLY A 58 -0.70 -24.49 -1.56
N LEU A 59 -1.37 -23.73 -0.67
CA LEU A 59 -0.75 -22.58 0.01
C LEU A 59 0.50 -22.95 0.83
N PRO A 60 0.56 -24.03 1.60
CA PRO A 60 1.78 -24.43 2.32
C PRO A 60 2.96 -24.71 1.39
N PHE A 61 2.71 -25.36 0.26
CA PHE A 61 3.74 -25.71 -0.74
C PHE A 61 4.18 -24.44 -1.52
N ALA A 62 3.26 -23.54 -1.81
CA ALA A 62 3.54 -22.20 -2.34
C ALA A 62 4.52 -21.44 -1.45
N GLY A 63 4.30 -21.51 -0.13
CA GLY A 63 5.21 -20.94 0.85
C GLY A 63 6.63 -21.51 0.75
N LEU A 64 6.77 -22.84 0.63
CA LEU A 64 8.08 -23.48 0.46
C LEU A 64 8.78 -22.98 -0.83
N ALA A 65 8.03 -22.87 -1.94
CA ALA A 65 8.57 -22.35 -3.20
C ALA A 65 9.07 -20.90 -3.06
N ILE A 66 8.30 -20.04 -2.35
CA ILE A 66 8.71 -18.66 -2.06
C ILE A 66 10.00 -18.61 -1.26
N VAL A 67 10.09 -19.36 -0.16
CA VAL A 67 11.31 -19.40 0.66
C VAL A 67 12.50 -19.92 -0.14
N PHE A 68 12.32 -20.99 -0.92
CA PHE A 68 13.35 -21.53 -1.79
C PHE A 68 13.87 -20.50 -2.80
N LEU A 69 12.96 -19.75 -3.45
CA LEU A 69 13.30 -18.70 -4.41
C LEU A 69 14.21 -17.63 -3.78
N PHE A 70 13.85 -17.16 -2.58
CA PHE A 70 14.63 -16.13 -1.89
C PHE A 70 15.96 -16.66 -1.32
N ASP A 71 16.01 -17.86 -0.79
CA ASP A 71 17.23 -18.41 -0.21
C ASP A 71 18.30 -18.69 -1.27
N HIS A 72 17.91 -19.14 -2.47
CA HIS A 72 18.87 -19.48 -3.53
C HIS A 72 19.29 -18.26 -4.36
N TRP A 73 18.37 -17.34 -4.68
CA TRP A 73 18.67 -16.27 -5.62
C TRP A 73 18.37 -14.86 -5.10
N GLY A 74 17.60 -14.72 -4.01
CA GLY A 74 17.04 -13.44 -3.59
C GLY A 74 17.31 -13.00 -2.15
N ARG A 75 18.39 -13.46 -1.49
CA ARG A 75 18.62 -13.24 -0.04
C ARG A 75 18.37 -11.81 0.45
N ILE A 76 18.96 -10.79 -0.20
CA ILE A 76 18.78 -9.39 0.14
C ILE A 76 17.37 -8.91 -0.22
N SER A 77 16.81 -9.41 -1.33
CA SER A 77 15.48 -9.06 -1.82
C SER A 77 14.35 -9.47 -0.85
N ARG A 78 14.61 -10.43 0.05
CA ARG A 78 13.66 -10.85 1.09
C ARG A 78 13.28 -9.74 2.07
N LYS A 79 14.11 -8.68 2.19
CA LYS A 79 13.82 -7.53 3.03
C LYS A 79 12.61 -6.72 2.55
N GLY A 80 12.22 -6.85 1.29
CA GLY A 80 11.08 -6.12 0.71
C GLY A 80 11.19 -4.62 0.90
N MET A 81 10.14 -3.97 1.41
CA MET A 81 10.18 -2.54 1.74
C MET A 81 11.31 -2.17 2.70
N GLY A 82 11.79 -3.08 3.54
CA GLY A 82 12.87 -2.80 4.48
C GLY A 82 14.13 -2.27 3.82
N ILE A 83 14.51 -2.79 2.62
CA ILE A 83 15.70 -2.28 1.92
C ILE A 83 15.48 -0.86 1.37
N VAL A 84 14.26 -0.50 1.00
CA VAL A 84 13.92 0.86 0.56
C VAL A 84 14.15 1.86 1.71
N PHE A 85 13.71 1.51 2.92
CA PHE A 85 13.99 2.29 4.12
C PHE A 85 15.48 2.34 4.47
N GLU A 86 16.20 1.22 4.35
CA GLU A 86 17.65 1.18 4.59
C GLU A 86 18.42 2.11 3.64
N VAL A 87 18.03 2.17 2.37
CA VAL A 87 18.63 3.08 1.38
C VAL A 87 18.32 4.54 1.71
N ASP A 88 17.08 4.86 2.08
CA ASP A 88 16.72 6.21 2.52
C ASP A 88 17.53 6.64 3.77
N GLN A 89 17.83 5.68 4.62
CA GLN A 89 18.60 5.90 5.85
C GLN A 89 20.13 5.91 5.64
N GLY A 90 20.61 5.67 4.44
CA GLY A 90 22.03 5.54 4.16
C GLY A 90 22.69 4.29 4.78
N LYS A 91 21.89 3.29 5.16
CA LYS A 91 22.36 1.99 5.69
C LYS A 91 22.66 0.98 4.59
N SER A 92 22.16 1.23 3.40
CA SER A 92 22.43 0.46 2.18
C SER A 92 22.61 1.43 1.00
N ASP A 93 23.57 1.14 0.13
CA ASP A 93 23.88 2.00 -1.01
C ASP A 93 23.03 1.67 -2.24
N TRP A 94 22.36 0.51 -2.25
CA TRP A 94 21.67 0.04 -3.45
C TRP A 94 20.53 -0.92 -3.16
N ILE A 95 19.56 -0.95 -4.11
CA ILE A 95 18.48 -1.92 -4.17
C ILE A 95 18.79 -2.88 -5.32
N PRO A 96 18.88 -4.20 -5.11
CA PRO A 96 19.20 -5.15 -6.18
C PRO A 96 18.04 -5.23 -7.19
N LEU A 97 18.34 -5.03 -8.49
CA LEU A 97 17.32 -5.00 -9.54
C LEU A 97 16.48 -6.29 -9.59
N ARG A 98 17.07 -7.44 -9.25
CA ARG A 98 16.37 -8.73 -9.13
C ARG A 98 15.24 -8.73 -8.09
N MET A 99 15.19 -7.74 -7.18
CA MET A 99 14.10 -7.63 -6.21
C MET A 99 12.74 -7.48 -6.92
N ALA A 100 12.66 -6.69 -8.01
CA ALA A 100 11.41 -6.50 -8.73
C ALA A 100 10.79 -7.82 -9.24
N PRO A 101 11.47 -8.66 -10.07
CA PRO A 101 10.88 -9.92 -10.50
C PRO A 101 10.59 -10.90 -9.35
N PHE A 102 11.41 -10.93 -8.29
CA PHE A 102 11.14 -11.81 -7.16
C PHE A 102 9.89 -11.40 -6.39
N MET A 103 9.67 -10.11 -6.21
CA MET A 103 8.46 -9.61 -5.57
C MET A 103 7.22 -9.89 -6.42
N VAL A 104 7.30 -9.73 -7.74
CA VAL A 104 6.21 -10.08 -8.66
C VAL A 104 5.85 -11.56 -8.56
N ILE A 105 6.83 -12.44 -8.77
CA ILE A 105 6.61 -13.90 -8.81
C ILE A 105 6.09 -14.41 -7.44
N SER A 106 6.71 -13.99 -6.35
CA SER A 106 6.31 -14.46 -5.01
C SER A 106 4.93 -13.95 -4.60
N THR A 107 4.55 -12.74 -5.02
CA THR A 107 3.21 -12.20 -4.79
C THR A 107 2.18 -12.92 -5.65
N TRP A 108 2.47 -13.18 -6.91
CA TRP A 108 1.61 -14.01 -7.77
C TRP A 108 1.38 -15.40 -7.17
N ILE A 109 2.44 -16.06 -6.68
CA ILE A 109 2.32 -17.37 -6.01
C ILE A 109 1.43 -17.26 -4.76
N THR A 110 1.62 -16.24 -3.92
CA THR A 110 0.79 -16.03 -2.72
C THR A 110 -0.68 -15.90 -3.09
N HIS A 111 -1.02 -15.10 -4.09
CA HIS A 111 -2.40 -14.84 -4.50
C HIS A 111 -3.02 -16.02 -5.26
N PHE A 112 -2.23 -16.72 -6.07
CA PHE A 112 -2.69 -17.91 -6.80
C PHE A 112 -3.22 -18.97 -5.84
N PHE A 113 -2.54 -19.17 -4.72
CA PHE A 113 -2.95 -20.12 -3.68
C PHE A 113 -3.81 -19.50 -2.56
N GLY A 114 -4.31 -18.28 -2.75
CA GLY A 114 -5.33 -17.67 -1.90
C GLY A 114 -4.83 -17.03 -0.62
N GLY A 115 -3.53 -16.75 -0.47
CA GLY A 115 -3.02 -16.01 0.69
C GLY A 115 -3.68 -14.63 0.82
N SER A 116 -4.03 -14.23 2.05
CA SER A 116 -4.67 -12.93 2.34
C SER A 116 -3.60 -11.85 2.43
N ALA A 117 -3.38 -11.11 1.34
CA ALA A 117 -2.39 -10.03 1.25
C ALA A 117 -2.80 -9.02 0.17
N GLY A 118 -2.20 -7.82 0.20
CA GLY A 118 -2.38 -6.78 -0.80
C GLY A 118 -1.34 -6.81 -1.92
N ARG A 119 -1.33 -5.78 -2.74
CA ARG A 119 -0.46 -5.65 -3.92
C ARG A 119 0.32 -4.34 -4.00
N GLU A 120 -0.11 -3.30 -3.31
CA GLU A 120 0.41 -1.93 -3.43
C GLU A 120 1.82 -1.76 -2.90
N GLY A 121 2.11 -2.36 -1.74
CA GLY A 121 3.46 -2.36 -1.20
C GLY A 121 4.47 -2.99 -2.16
N VAL A 122 4.02 -3.99 -2.93
CA VAL A 122 4.83 -4.64 -3.97
C VAL A 122 5.05 -3.74 -5.18
N ALA A 123 4.01 -3.03 -5.64
CA ALA A 123 4.12 -2.05 -6.71
C ALA A 123 5.14 -0.94 -6.35
N MET A 124 5.07 -0.41 -5.13
CA MET A 124 6.08 0.55 -4.66
C MET A 124 7.50 -0.02 -4.66
N GLN A 125 7.66 -1.30 -4.29
CA GLN A 125 8.97 -1.97 -4.30
C GLN A 125 9.50 -2.16 -5.73
N ILE A 126 8.64 -2.53 -6.66
CA ILE A 126 8.98 -2.64 -8.09
C ILE A 126 9.43 -1.28 -8.61
N GLY A 127 8.62 -0.25 -8.41
CA GLY A 127 8.92 1.11 -8.82
C GLY A 127 10.20 1.66 -8.21
N ALA A 128 10.38 1.52 -6.89
CA ALA A 128 11.61 1.91 -6.19
C ALA A 128 12.85 1.20 -6.74
N THR A 129 12.75 -0.10 -6.98
CA THR A 129 13.86 -0.93 -7.45
C THR A 129 14.31 -0.52 -8.85
N VAL A 130 13.36 -0.42 -9.77
CA VAL A 130 13.64 -0.08 -11.17
C VAL A 130 14.21 1.33 -11.28
N SER A 131 13.60 2.30 -10.62
CA SER A 131 14.03 3.70 -10.69
C SER A 131 15.33 3.98 -9.96
N HIS A 132 15.56 3.37 -8.80
CA HIS A 132 16.84 3.50 -8.09
C HIS A 132 18.03 3.02 -8.93
N TYR A 133 17.84 1.96 -9.74
CA TYR A 133 18.86 1.49 -10.67
C TYR A 133 19.27 2.57 -11.67
N PHE A 134 18.33 3.37 -12.18
CA PHE A 134 18.66 4.48 -13.08
C PHE A 134 19.31 5.65 -12.35
N GLY A 135 18.98 5.88 -11.07
CA GLY A 135 19.50 6.97 -10.26
C GLY A 135 21.03 7.03 -10.19
N LYS A 136 21.72 5.91 -10.31
CA LYS A 136 23.20 5.83 -10.31
C LYS A 136 23.88 6.48 -11.51
N TYR A 137 23.16 6.66 -12.61
CA TYR A 137 23.70 7.28 -13.82
C TYR A 137 23.63 8.82 -13.80
N PHE A 138 22.95 9.37 -12.82
CA PHE A 138 22.78 10.82 -12.67
C PHE A 138 23.64 11.36 -11.52
N ARG A 139 24.28 12.52 -11.76
CA ARG A 139 25.28 13.10 -10.84
C ARG A 139 24.76 14.23 -9.96
N PHE A 140 23.46 14.42 -9.83
CA PHE A 140 22.94 15.40 -8.86
C PHE A 140 22.86 14.79 -7.44
N LYS A 141 22.88 15.66 -6.45
CA LYS A 141 22.92 15.25 -5.04
C LYS A 141 21.72 14.38 -4.68
N ASN A 142 21.97 13.22 -4.07
CA ASN A 142 20.97 12.24 -3.65
C ASN A 142 20.12 11.68 -4.81
N SER A 143 20.66 11.61 -6.02
CA SER A 143 19.93 11.10 -7.19
C SER A 143 19.28 9.73 -6.92
N GLY A 144 19.99 8.78 -6.30
CA GLY A 144 19.45 7.46 -5.98
C GLY A 144 18.18 7.51 -5.14
N VAL A 145 18.13 8.34 -4.09
CA VAL A 145 16.95 8.48 -3.23
C VAL A 145 15.83 9.23 -3.95
N ILE A 146 16.14 10.27 -4.73
CA ILE A 146 15.15 11.03 -5.50
C ILE A 146 14.46 10.12 -6.51
N PHE A 147 15.22 9.31 -7.25
CA PHE A 147 14.68 8.35 -8.20
C PHE A 147 13.90 7.25 -7.51
N MET A 148 14.38 6.74 -6.38
CA MET A 148 13.67 5.75 -5.57
C MET A 148 12.28 6.24 -5.17
N VAL A 149 12.17 7.46 -4.63
CA VAL A 149 10.88 8.06 -4.25
C VAL A 149 9.99 8.29 -5.47
N ALA A 150 10.54 8.79 -6.57
CA ALA A 150 9.80 8.95 -7.83
C ALA A 150 9.27 7.60 -8.36
N GLY A 151 10.08 6.54 -8.25
CA GLY A 151 9.67 5.19 -8.61
C GLY A 151 8.58 4.63 -7.70
N MET A 152 8.64 4.90 -6.38
CA MET A 152 7.56 4.52 -5.47
C MET A 152 6.24 5.17 -5.88
N ALA A 153 6.28 6.48 -6.20
CA ALA A 153 5.11 7.20 -6.70
C ALA A 153 4.60 6.61 -8.03
N ALA A 154 5.51 6.31 -8.96
CA ALA A 154 5.14 5.70 -10.25
C ALA A 154 4.55 4.30 -10.08
N GLY A 155 5.12 3.45 -9.20
CA GLY A 155 4.63 2.10 -8.95
C GLY A 155 3.22 2.10 -8.38
N PHE A 156 2.99 2.83 -7.30
CA PHE A 156 1.66 2.94 -6.71
C PHE A 156 0.65 3.53 -7.71
N SER A 157 1.03 4.62 -8.39
CA SER A 157 0.17 5.30 -9.36
C SER A 157 -0.16 4.43 -10.57
N GLY A 158 0.83 3.72 -11.11
CA GLY A 158 0.66 2.84 -12.25
C GLY A 158 -0.28 1.68 -11.98
N LEU A 159 -0.26 1.12 -10.76
CA LEU A 159 -1.14 0.01 -10.38
C LEU A 159 -2.56 0.48 -10.04
N PHE A 160 -2.70 1.63 -9.36
CA PHE A 160 -3.98 2.11 -8.81
C PHE A 160 -4.69 3.18 -9.64
N GLY A 161 -3.96 3.89 -10.49
CA GLY A 161 -4.50 5.04 -11.21
C GLY A 161 -4.82 6.24 -10.33
N THR A 162 -4.16 6.37 -9.17
CA THR A 162 -4.35 7.47 -8.20
C THR A 162 -3.03 8.25 -8.02
N PRO A 163 -2.67 9.13 -8.99
CA PRO A 163 -1.36 9.79 -9.00
C PRO A 163 -1.13 10.73 -7.82
N ILE A 164 -2.14 11.48 -7.37
CA ILE A 164 -1.98 12.44 -6.26
C ILE A 164 -1.69 11.67 -4.96
N THR A 165 -2.47 10.63 -4.69
CA THR A 165 -2.22 9.73 -3.55
C THR A 165 -0.83 9.14 -3.58
N ALA A 166 -0.44 8.58 -4.72
CA ALA A 166 0.84 7.92 -4.91
C ALA A 166 2.03 8.84 -4.66
N ILE A 167 1.93 10.10 -5.15
CA ILE A 167 2.96 11.12 -4.95
C ILE A 167 3.07 11.46 -3.45
N PHE A 168 1.97 11.80 -2.79
CA PHE A 168 2.02 12.11 -1.36
C PHE A 168 2.50 10.92 -0.54
N PHE A 169 2.02 9.70 -0.83
CA PHE A 169 2.44 8.52 -0.11
C PHE A 169 3.95 8.27 -0.23
N ALA A 170 4.50 8.34 -1.43
CA ALA A 170 5.94 8.17 -1.65
C ALA A 170 6.79 9.26 -0.96
N LEU A 171 6.27 10.49 -0.87
CA LEU A 171 6.97 11.60 -0.23
C LEU A 171 6.95 11.53 1.30
N GLU A 172 5.90 10.96 1.91
CA GLU A 172 5.73 10.98 3.37
C GLU A 172 6.00 9.64 4.08
N VAL A 173 5.88 8.50 3.40
CA VAL A 173 5.93 7.18 4.03
C VAL A 173 7.31 6.83 4.64
N LEU A 174 8.39 7.39 4.12
CA LEU A 174 9.75 7.07 4.57
C LEU A 174 10.09 7.67 5.95
N VAL A 175 9.52 8.84 6.25
CA VAL A 175 9.71 9.53 7.52
C VAL A 175 8.37 10.15 7.94
N ALA A 176 7.73 9.59 8.95
CA ALA A 176 6.46 10.10 9.45
C ALA A 176 6.59 11.57 9.90
N GLY A 177 5.60 12.39 9.54
CA GLY A 177 5.58 13.82 9.85
C GLY A 177 6.41 14.71 8.92
N THR A 178 7.07 14.17 7.87
CA THR A 178 7.84 14.98 6.91
C THR A 178 7.60 14.57 5.48
N LEU A 179 7.78 15.53 4.57
CA LEU A 179 7.74 15.29 3.12
C LEU A 179 9.14 15.39 2.50
N LYS A 180 9.46 14.47 1.62
CA LYS A 180 10.71 14.48 0.82
C LYS A 180 10.61 15.47 -0.34
N TYR A 181 10.44 16.77 -0.06
CA TYR A 181 10.22 17.83 -1.07
C TYR A 181 11.24 17.83 -2.22
N ARG A 182 12.49 17.43 -1.96
CA ARG A 182 13.53 17.37 -3.00
C ARG A 182 13.23 16.35 -4.12
N ALA A 183 12.40 15.34 -3.84
CA ALA A 183 11.98 14.37 -4.83
C ALA A 183 10.73 14.80 -5.61
N MET A 184 10.02 15.85 -5.17
CA MET A 184 8.73 16.26 -5.72
C MET A 184 8.81 16.57 -7.22
N SER A 185 9.84 17.27 -7.68
CA SER A 185 10.04 17.60 -9.10
C SER A 185 10.20 16.37 -10.01
N CYS A 186 10.62 15.23 -9.45
CA CYS A 186 10.71 13.98 -10.17
C CYS A 186 9.47 13.10 -9.94
N ALA A 187 8.94 13.06 -8.71
CA ALA A 187 7.83 12.20 -8.30
C ALA A 187 6.49 12.62 -8.95
N ILE A 188 6.23 13.93 -9.10
CA ILE A 188 5.01 14.42 -9.73
C ILE A 188 4.89 13.93 -11.17
N PRO A 189 5.83 14.24 -12.09
CA PRO A 189 5.72 13.75 -13.47
C PRO A 189 5.79 12.22 -13.54
N ALA A 190 6.53 11.55 -12.66
CA ALA A 190 6.59 10.10 -12.64
C ALA A 190 5.22 9.47 -12.29
N GLY A 191 4.54 9.96 -11.26
CA GLY A 191 3.23 9.46 -10.87
C GLY A 191 2.16 9.68 -11.95
N PHE A 192 2.05 10.90 -12.49
CA PHE A 192 1.08 11.18 -13.54
C PHE A 192 1.33 10.43 -14.84
N THR A 193 2.61 10.31 -15.26
CA THR A 193 2.96 9.53 -16.44
C THR A 193 2.66 8.05 -16.23
N ALA A 194 2.94 7.49 -15.05
CA ALA A 194 2.66 6.10 -14.76
C ALA A 194 1.15 5.80 -14.80
N ALA A 195 0.31 6.63 -14.19
CA ALA A 195 -1.14 6.48 -14.26
C ALA A 195 -1.66 6.54 -15.71
N TYR A 196 -1.17 7.53 -16.49
CA TYR A 196 -1.56 7.67 -17.88
C TYR A 196 -1.15 6.47 -18.73
N VAL A 197 0.11 6.06 -18.66
CA VAL A 197 0.62 4.93 -19.45
C VAL A 197 -0.08 3.63 -19.05
N SER A 198 -0.26 3.35 -17.76
CA SER A 198 -0.98 2.15 -17.30
C SER A 198 -2.43 2.12 -17.78
N SER A 199 -3.10 3.27 -17.82
CA SER A 199 -4.47 3.36 -18.32
C SER A 199 -4.59 3.03 -19.83
N LEU A 200 -3.58 3.39 -20.62
CA LEU A 200 -3.51 3.02 -22.05
C LEU A 200 -3.45 1.49 -22.25
N PHE A 201 -2.89 0.77 -21.29
CA PHE A 201 -2.84 -0.68 -21.29
C PHE A 201 -3.98 -1.34 -20.52
N GLY A 202 -5.00 -0.58 -20.13
CA GLY A 202 -6.25 -1.09 -19.55
C GLY A 202 -6.17 -1.43 -18.05
N LEU A 203 -5.27 -0.80 -17.30
CA LEU A 203 -5.38 -0.72 -15.85
C LEU A 203 -6.16 0.54 -15.49
N HIS A 204 -7.35 0.35 -14.92
CA HIS A 204 -8.24 1.46 -14.61
C HIS A 204 -8.39 1.66 -13.11
N LYS A 205 -8.57 2.91 -12.73
CA LYS A 205 -8.86 3.31 -11.35
C LYS A 205 -10.25 2.84 -10.92
N SER A 206 -10.33 2.22 -9.76
CA SER A 206 -11.61 1.95 -9.10
C SER A 206 -12.17 3.24 -8.49
N THR A 207 -13.42 3.58 -8.79
CA THR A 207 -14.13 4.73 -8.21
C THR A 207 -15.49 4.28 -7.71
N PHE A 208 -15.90 4.84 -6.58
CA PHE A 208 -17.17 4.52 -5.96
C PHE A 208 -17.98 5.77 -5.67
N LYS A 209 -19.31 5.68 -5.84
CA LYS A 209 -20.22 6.79 -5.51
C LYS A 209 -20.77 6.59 -4.10
N ILE A 210 -20.62 7.59 -3.25
CA ILE A 210 -21.09 7.55 -1.85
C ILE A 210 -22.37 8.36 -1.62
N GLY A 211 -22.93 8.96 -2.65
CA GLY A 211 -24.19 9.70 -2.59
C GLY A 211 -24.05 11.07 -1.91
N ASN A 212 -25.19 11.68 -1.61
CA ASN A 212 -25.21 12.97 -0.92
C ASN A 212 -24.89 12.79 0.56
N VAL A 213 -24.04 13.66 1.08
CA VAL A 213 -23.66 13.73 2.49
C VAL A 213 -24.24 15.02 3.06
N ALA A 214 -24.71 14.99 4.31
CA ALA A 214 -25.19 16.17 5.00
C ALA A 214 -24.11 17.25 5.09
N GLU A 215 -24.50 18.50 5.12
CA GLU A 215 -23.59 19.62 5.35
C GLU A 215 -22.88 19.48 6.70
N LEU A 216 -21.64 19.98 6.73
CA LEU A 216 -20.82 19.92 7.94
C LEU A 216 -21.47 20.83 9.02
N ASN A 217 -21.94 20.19 10.09
CA ASN A 217 -22.48 20.85 11.27
C ASN A 217 -21.81 20.31 12.54
N MET A 218 -22.15 20.86 13.70
CA MET A 218 -21.54 20.48 14.97
C MET A 218 -21.78 18.99 15.31
N GLU A 219 -22.99 18.49 15.07
CA GLU A 219 -23.33 17.08 15.32
C GLU A 219 -22.48 16.14 14.45
N LEU A 220 -22.41 16.40 13.14
CA LEU A 220 -21.61 15.62 12.22
C LEU A 220 -20.11 15.70 12.57
N SER A 221 -19.62 16.88 12.97
CA SER A 221 -18.22 17.07 13.38
C SER A 221 -17.83 16.20 14.58
N ILE A 222 -18.72 16.08 15.58
CA ILE A 222 -18.50 15.20 16.73
C ILE A 222 -18.50 13.73 16.29
N LYS A 223 -19.43 13.32 15.41
CA LYS A 223 -19.46 11.96 14.87
C LYS A 223 -18.18 11.63 14.09
N LEU A 224 -17.68 12.56 13.26
CA LEU A 224 -16.43 12.39 12.52
C LEU A 224 -15.21 12.27 13.44
N LEU A 225 -15.19 13.03 14.56
CA LEU A 225 -14.15 12.91 15.57
C LEU A 225 -14.11 11.50 16.17
N VAL A 226 -15.26 10.99 16.61
CA VAL A 226 -15.35 9.64 17.18
C VAL A 226 -14.98 8.56 16.16
N LEU A 227 -15.46 8.69 14.92
CA LEU A 227 -15.09 7.79 13.82
C LEU A 227 -13.58 7.82 13.53
N GLY A 228 -12.97 9.01 13.52
CA GLY A 228 -11.52 9.17 13.35
C GLY A 228 -10.72 8.44 14.42
N ILE A 229 -11.13 8.56 15.69
CA ILE A 229 -10.50 7.82 16.80
C ILE A 229 -10.63 6.30 16.59
N LEU A 230 -11.84 5.81 16.28
CA LEU A 230 -12.08 4.37 16.06
C LEU A 230 -11.25 3.82 14.91
N PHE A 231 -11.26 4.48 13.76
CA PHE A 231 -10.47 4.06 12.61
C PHE A 231 -8.95 4.15 12.87
N GLY A 232 -8.52 5.19 13.58
CA GLY A 232 -7.15 5.35 14.02
C GLY A 232 -6.66 4.21 14.91
N MET A 233 -7.48 3.83 15.89
CA MET A 233 -7.20 2.69 16.75
C MET A 233 -7.11 1.37 15.98
N ILE A 234 -8.03 1.12 15.03
CA ILE A 234 -8.00 -0.11 14.23
C ILE A 234 -6.77 -0.17 13.31
N GLY A 235 -6.39 0.94 12.67
CA GLY A 235 -5.16 1.01 11.87
C GLY A 235 -3.91 0.81 12.73
N GLY A 236 -3.82 1.44 13.88
CA GLY A 236 -2.74 1.26 14.85
C GLY A 236 -2.68 -0.18 15.38
N LEU A 237 -3.82 -0.78 15.74
CA LEU A 237 -3.90 -2.18 16.17
C LEU A 237 -3.41 -3.15 15.07
N PHE A 238 -3.79 -2.91 13.82
CA PHE A 238 -3.28 -3.71 12.70
C PHE A 238 -1.75 -3.66 12.64
N ALA A 239 -1.16 -2.46 12.67
CA ALA A 239 0.28 -2.26 12.63
C ALA A 239 0.98 -2.92 13.84
N PHE A 240 0.44 -2.72 15.03
CA PHE A 240 0.94 -3.32 16.27
C PHE A 240 0.93 -4.84 16.20
N PHE A 241 -0.22 -5.44 15.88
CA PHE A 241 -0.34 -6.90 15.82
C PHE A 241 0.49 -7.50 14.68
N LEU A 242 0.59 -6.86 13.52
CA LEU A 242 1.44 -7.33 12.43
C LEU A 242 2.91 -7.42 12.88
N LYS A 243 3.42 -6.38 13.51
CA LYS A 243 4.79 -6.30 14.02
C LYS A 243 5.06 -7.39 15.08
N HIS A 244 4.18 -7.48 16.08
CA HIS A 244 4.36 -8.41 17.20
C HIS A 244 4.14 -9.87 16.80
N THR A 245 3.12 -10.17 15.99
CA THR A 245 2.87 -11.54 15.48
C THR A 245 4.03 -12.00 14.59
N LYS A 246 4.52 -11.13 13.71
CA LYS A 246 5.68 -11.45 12.86
C LYS A 246 6.93 -11.75 13.70
N ALA A 247 7.20 -10.95 14.71
CA ALA A 247 8.31 -11.17 15.63
C ALA A 247 8.12 -12.47 16.42
N PHE A 248 6.95 -12.69 17.00
CA PHE A 248 6.61 -13.90 17.78
C PHE A 248 6.79 -15.17 16.95
N VAL A 249 6.18 -15.21 15.76
CA VAL A 249 6.25 -16.40 14.88
C VAL A 249 7.69 -16.64 14.40
N THR A 250 8.44 -15.57 14.10
CA THR A 250 9.84 -15.69 13.67
C THR A 250 10.74 -16.21 14.78
N ASN A 251 10.54 -15.75 16.01
CA ASN A 251 11.32 -16.20 17.17
C ASN A 251 10.96 -17.64 17.59
N LYS A 252 9.68 -18.02 17.49
CA LYS A 252 9.22 -19.35 17.87
C LYS A 252 9.59 -20.41 16.84
N ILE A 253 9.56 -20.06 15.55
CA ILE A 253 9.87 -20.97 14.44
C ILE A 253 10.97 -20.31 13.59
N THR A 254 12.23 -20.50 14.02
CA THR A 254 13.41 -19.88 13.41
C THR A 254 13.68 -20.37 11.99
N ASN A 255 13.39 -21.65 11.70
CA ASN A 255 13.56 -22.20 10.36
C ASN A 255 12.46 -21.65 9.42
N PRO A 256 12.81 -20.88 8.38
CA PRO A 256 11.84 -20.23 7.50
C PRO A 256 10.97 -21.21 6.70
N TYR A 257 11.50 -22.39 6.33
CA TYR A 257 10.74 -23.42 5.63
C TYR A 257 9.67 -24.05 6.54
N LYS A 258 10.04 -24.42 7.77
CA LYS A 258 9.07 -24.91 8.74
C LYS A 258 8.02 -23.88 9.08
N ARG A 259 8.44 -22.62 9.26
CA ARG A 259 7.55 -21.51 9.59
C ARG A 259 6.49 -21.31 8.52
N ILE A 260 6.91 -21.12 7.27
CA ILE A 260 5.95 -20.79 6.19
C ILE A 260 5.04 -21.97 5.88
N PHE A 261 5.53 -23.22 6.00
CA PHE A 261 4.72 -24.42 5.79
C PHE A 261 3.66 -24.59 6.89
N MET A 262 4.06 -24.57 8.16
CA MET A 262 3.13 -24.75 9.29
C MET A 262 2.09 -23.64 9.35
N MET A 263 2.55 -22.38 9.22
CA MET A 263 1.64 -21.25 9.18
C MET A 263 0.78 -21.25 7.92
N GLY A 264 1.30 -21.71 6.78
CA GLY A 264 0.55 -21.88 5.55
C GLY A 264 -0.59 -22.88 5.68
N VAL A 265 -0.36 -24.03 6.34
CA VAL A 265 -1.42 -25.00 6.68
C VAL A 265 -2.47 -24.32 7.58
N PHE A 266 -2.02 -23.64 8.63
CA PHE A 266 -2.92 -22.98 9.58
C PHE A 266 -3.77 -21.87 8.91
N VAL A 267 -3.15 -21.01 8.10
CA VAL A 267 -3.85 -19.95 7.36
C VAL A 267 -4.82 -20.54 6.35
N ALA A 268 -4.43 -21.56 5.59
CA ALA A 268 -5.30 -22.23 4.62
C ALA A 268 -6.53 -22.84 5.31
N PHE A 269 -6.34 -23.48 6.45
CA PHE A 269 -7.43 -24.02 7.26
C PHE A 269 -8.40 -22.93 7.73
N LEU A 270 -7.89 -21.81 8.27
CA LEU A 270 -8.72 -20.70 8.72
C LEU A 270 -9.46 -20.03 7.56
N LEU A 271 -8.80 -19.81 6.42
CA LEU A 271 -9.42 -19.24 5.21
C LEU A 271 -10.56 -20.12 4.66
N PHE A 272 -10.43 -21.44 4.79
CA PHE A 272 -11.47 -22.37 4.42
C PHE A 272 -12.64 -22.37 5.42
N MET A 273 -12.33 -22.45 6.72
CA MET A 273 -13.34 -22.50 7.78
C MET A 273 -14.15 -21.21 7.92
N PHE A 274 -13.49 -20.06 7.80
CA PHE A 274 -14.13 -18.76 7.95
C PHE A 274 -14.45 -18.16 6.57
N GLY A 275 -15.63 -18.49 6.04
CA GLY A 275 -16.22 -17.82 4.88
C GLY A 275 -15.80 -18.38 3.52
N GLN A 276 -15.35 -19.64 3.44
CA GLN A 276 -15.12 -20.32 2.15
C GLN A 276 -14.37 -19.43 1.14
N CYS A 277 -13.17 -19.00 1.50
CA CYS A 277 -12.30 -18.15 0.70
C CYS A 277 -12.70 -16.66 0.57
N ARG A 278 -13.74 -16.18 1.24
CA ARG A 278 -14.16 -14.77 1.22
C ARG A 278 -13.04 -13.80 1.59
N TYR A 279 -12.13 -14.20 2.48
CA TYR A 279 -11.02 -13.38 2.98
C TYR A 279 -9.70 -13.63 2.27
N SER A 280 -9.70 -14.49 1.26
CA SER A 280 -8.52 -14.77 0.43
C SER A 280 -8.17 -13.61 -0.49
N GLY A 281 -6.90 -13.53 -0.90
CA GLY A 281 -6.40 -12.56 -1.86
C GLY A 281 -6.40 -11.13 -1.33
N VAL A 282 -6.52 -10.16 -2.22
CA VAL A 282 -6.36 -8.74 -1.92
C VAL A 282 -7.47 -8.15 -1.05
N GLY A 283 -8.68 -8.70 -1.09
CA GLY A 283 -9.85 -8.19 -0.38
C GLY A 283 -10.70 -7.22 -1.20
N GLU A 284 -10.50 -7.16 -2.50
CA GLU A 284 -11.28 -6.29 -3.41
C GLU A 284 -12.77 -6.63 -3.37
N ASN A 285 -13.12 -7.92 -3.22
CA ASN A 285 -14.49 -8.38 -3.03
C ASN A 285 -15.18 -7.71 -1.82
N LEU A 286 -14.48 -7.52 -0.70
CA LEU A 286 -15.02 -6.82 0.47
C LEU A 286 -15.16 -5.31 0.23
N ILE A 287 -14.22 -4.72 -0.51
CA ILE A 287 -14.29 -3.31 -0.91
C ILE A 287 -15.51 -3.11 -1.81
N VAL A 288 -15.64 -3.91 -2.87
CA VAL A 288 -16.78 -3.82 -3.80
C VAL A 288 -18.09 -4.04 -3.05
N ALA A 289 -18.18 -5.08 -2.20
CA ALA A 289 -19.36 -5.34 -1.37
C ALA A 289 -19.74 -4.17 -0.47
N SER A 290 -18.73 -3.42 0.04
CA SER A 290 -18.98 -2.23 0.89
C SER A 290 -19.59 -1.06 0.12
N PHE A 291 -19.46 -1.00 -1.21
CA PHE A 291 -19.98 0.09 -2.04
C PHE A 291 -21.08 -0.35 -3.03
N THR A 292 -21.50 -1.61 -2.94
CA THR A 292 -22.62 -2.19 -3.71
C THR A 292 -23.73 -2.65 -2.77
N SER A 293 -24.71 -3.36 -3.32
CA SER A 293 -25.80 -3.95 -2.54
C SER A 293 -25.45 -5.32 -1.94
N GLU A 294 -24.19 -5.74 -2.00
CA GLU A 294 -23.76 -7.02 -1.48
C GLU A 294 -23.64 -6.98 0.06
N LYS A 295 -23.79 -8.15 0.68
CA LYS A 295 -23.83 -8.26 2.14
C LYS A 295 -22.44 -8.18 2.75
N ILE A 296 -22.27 -7.25 3.70
CA ILE A 296 -21.15 -7.18 4.66
C ILE A 296 -21.63 -7.74 6.01
N TYR A 297 -20.84 -8.66 6.57
CA TYR A 297 -21.08 -9.23 7.88
C TYR A 297 -20.33 -8.44 8.96
N GLY A 298 -20.86 -8.41 10.19
CA GLY A 298 -20.27 -7.65 11.30
C GLY A 298 -18.84 -8.05 11.66
N TYR A 299 -18.41 -9.25 11.27
CA TYR A 299 -17.08 -9.82 11.55
C TYR A 299 -16.12 -9.77 10.35
N ASP A 300 -16.55 -9.32 9.16
CA ASP A 300 -15.72 -9.33 7.93
C ASP A 300 -14.40 -8.57 8.12
N TRP A 301 -14.45 -7.39 8.73
CA TRP A 301 -13.28 -6.58 8.99
C TRP A 301 -12.28 -7.23 9.95
N ILE A 302 -12.77 -7.95 10.99
CA ILE A 302 -11.92 -8.66 11.96
C ILE A 302 -11.23 -9.83 11.29
N LEU A 303 -11.98 -10.65 10.55
CA LEU A 303 -11.43 -11.82 9.89
C LEU A 303 -10.42 -11.42 8.81
N LYS A 304 -10.70 -10.35 8.02
CA LYS A 304 -9.73 -9.83 7.05
C LYS A 304 -8.47 -9.34 7.75
N LEU A 305 -8.59 -8.61 8.86
CA LEU A 305 -7.46 -8.13 9.66
C LEU A 305 -6.59 -9.29 10.16
N VAL A 306 -7.19 -10.27 10.85
CA VAL A 306 -6.46 -11.40 11.44
C VAL A 306 -5.81 -12.26 10.37
N LEU A 307 -6.54 -12.63 9.32
CA LEU A 307 -6.03 -13.52 8.28
C LEU A 307 -4.91 -12.87 7.44
N THR A 308 -4.97 -11.55 7.24
CA THR A 308 -3.88 -10.81 6.60
C THR A 308 -2.64 -10.77 7.48
N ILE A 309 -2.78 -10.47 8.77
CA ILE A 309 -1.65 -10.49 9.72
C ILE A 309 -1.00 -11.87 9.77
N LEU A 310 -1.77 -12.94 9.86
CA LEU A 310 -1.24 -14.31 9.89
C LEU A 310 -0.52 -14.68 8.60
N THR A 311 -1.08 -14.34 7.44
CA THR A 311 -0.48 -14.60 6.13
C THR A 311 0.89 -13.92 5.98
N LEU A 312 0.96 -12.63 6.29
CA LEU A 312 2.19 -11.85 6.17
C LEU A 312 3.22 -12.25 7.23
N SER A 313 2.77 -12.60 8.46
CA SER A 313 3.66 -13.07 9.54
C SER A 313 4.26 -14.46 9.26
N ALA A 314 3.59 -15.28 8.48
CA ALA A 314 4.13 -16.56 8.00
C ALA A 314 5.35 -16.38 7.09
N GLY A 315 5.41 -15.26 6.36
CA GLY A 315 6.46 -14.92 5.40
C GLY A 315 6.01 -14.94 3.94
N PHE A 316 4.71 -15.09 3.67
CA PHE A 316 4.14 -14.89 2.34
C PHE A 316 4.36 -13.46 1.88
N GLN A 317 4.60 -13.28 0.58
CA GLN A 317 4.83 -11.98 -0.01
C GLN A 317 3.53 -11.36 -0.49
N GLY A 318 3.39 -10.05 -0.27
CA GLY A 318 2.25 -9.24 -0.63
C GLY A 318 2.30 -7.89 0.10
N GLY A 319 1.37 -7.00 -0.22
CA GLY A 319 1.21 -5.72 0.45
C GLY A 319 0.17 -5.77 1.57
N GLU A 320 0.07 -4.70 2.30
CA GLU A 320 -0.87 -4.52 3.41
C GLU A 320 -2.03 -3.57 3.04
N VAL A 321 -1.86 -2.72 2.03
CA VAL A 321 -2.70 -1.54 1.79
C VAL A 321 -4.12 -1.91 1.33
N THR A 322 -4.31 -2.75 0.28
CA THR A 322 -5.68 -3.16 -0.12
C THR A 322 -6.44 -3.88 1.01
N PRO A 323 -5.83 -4.81 1.78
CA PRO A 323 -6.46 -5.32 2.98
C PRO A 323 -6.92 -4.25 3.98
N LEU A 324 -6.11 -3.19 4.18
CA LEU A 324 -6.50 -2.08 5.07
C LEU A 324 -7.70 -1.31 4.53
N PHE A 325 -7.79 -1.11 3.22
CA PHE A 325 -8.98 -0.56 2.57
C PHE A 325 -10.21 -1.44 2.81
N ALA A 326 -10.08 -2.75 2.66
CA ALA A 326 -11.16 -3.70 2.90
C ALA A 326 -11.60 -3.73 4.37
N ILE A 327 -10.65 -3.68 5.30
CA ILE A 327 -10.91 -3.62 6.74
C ILE A 327 -11.66 -2.33 7.07
N GLY A 328 -11.15 -1.18 6.60
CA GLY A 328 -11.74 0.12 6.88
C GLY A 328 -13.14 0.28 6.29
N SER A 329 -13.35 -0.11 5.03
CA SER A 329 -14.65 0.00 4.37
C SER A 329 -15.69 -0.93 5.00
N SER A 330 -15.35 -2.19 5.25
CA SER A 330 -16.29 -3.14 5.87
C SER A 330 -16.62 -2.77 7.33
N LEU A 331 -15.66 -2.28 8.11
CA LEU A 331 -15.92 -1.72 9.43
C LEU A 331 -16.86 -0.51 9.34
N GLY A 332 -16.62 0.39 8.38
CA GLY A 332 -17.47 1.56 8.16
C GLY A 332 -18.93 1.21 7.90
N ILE A 333 -19.20 0.20 7.08
CA ILE A 333 -20.56 -0.32 6.84
C ILE A 333 -21.20 -0.79 8.15
N VAL A 334 -20.45 -1.53 8.98
CA VAL A 334 -20.95 -2.14 10.23
C VAL A 334 -21.31 -1.08 11.27
N ILE A 335 -20.48 -0.04 11.40
CA ILE A 335 -20.67 0.97 12.46
C ILE A 335 -21.60 2.13 12.04
N ALA A 336 -21.81 2.35 10.74
CA ALA A 336 -22.61 3.46 10.22
C ALA A 336 -24.02 3.59 10.87
N PRO A 337 -24.78 2.49 11.07
CA PRO A 337 -26.09 2.56 11.70
C PRO A 337 -26.05 3.11 13.14
N VAL A 338 -24.99 2.81 13.89
CA VAL A 338 -24.82 3.31 15.28
C VAL A 338 -24.73 4.83 15.32
N PHE A 339 -24.15 5.45 14.28
CA PHE A 339 -24.03 6.90 14.16
C PHE A 339 -25.19 7.55 13.41
N GLY A 340 -26.14 6.76 12.87
CA GLY A 340 -27.22 7.26 12.02
C GLY A 340 -26.70 7.96 10.76
N LEU A 341 -25.59 7.48 10.18
CA LEU A 341 -24.96 8.04 8.99
C LEU A 341 -25.13 7.11 7.78
N ASN A 342 -24.98 7.67 6.57
CA ASN A 342 -24.99 6.87 5.35
C ASN A 342 -23.86 5.84 5.37
N PRO A 343 -24.15 4.53 5.21
CA PRO A 343 -23.15 3.47 5.29
C PRO A 343 -22.02 3.62 4.25
N LEU A 344 -22.31 4.03 3.03
CA LEU A 344 -21.31 4.23 1.99
C LEU A 344 -20.35 5.37 2.36
N PHE A 345 -20.87 6.43 2.99
CA PHE A 345 -20.06 7.53 3.47
C PHE A 345 -19.09 7.08 4.57
N VAL A 346 -19.59 6.37 5.58
CA VAL A 346 -18.75 5.89 6.69
C VAL A 346 -17.74 4.83 6.19
N ALA A 347 -18.13 3.99 5.22
CA ALA A 347 -17.22 3.06 4.55
C ALA A 347 -16.07 3.79 3.84
N ALA A 348 -16.36 4.89 3.14
CA ALA A 348 -15.32 5.69 2.48
C ALA A 348 -14.38 6.36 3.48
N LEU A 349 -14.91 6.86 4.61
CA LEU A 349 -14.08 7.39 5.69
C LEU A 349 -13.17 6.31 6.29
N GLY A 350 -13.71 5.11 6.55
CA GLY A 350 -12.94 3.97 7.07
C GLY A 350 -11.86 3.48 6.09
N TYR A 351 -12.20 3.40 4.79
CA TYR A 351 -11.26 3.06 3.71
C TYR A 351 -9.99 3.90 3.78
N CYS A 352 -10.14 5.22 3.87
CA CYS A 352 -9.02 6.15 3.92
C CYS A 352 -8.29 6.14 5.26
N SER A 353 -9.05 6.24 6.36
CA SER A 353 -8.49 6.50 7.69
C SER A 353 -7.76 5.31 8.29
N VAL A 354 -8.27 4.08 8.10
CA VAL A 354 -7.58 2.86 8.58
C VAL A 354 -6.25 2.67 7.83
N PHE A 355 -6.23 2.94 6.53
CA PHE A 355 -5.00 2.93 5.73
C PHE A 355 -3.99 3.96 6.24
N GLY A 356 -4.42 5.22 6.40
CA GLY A 356 -3.55 6.31 6.86
C GLY A 356 -2.97 6.04 8.24
N ALA A 357 -3.80 5.57 9.17
CA ALA A 357 -3.36 5.21 10.51
C ALA A 357 -2.35 4.05 10.48
N ALA A 358 -2.64 2.95 9.78
CA ALA A 358 -1.75 1.80 9.75
C ALA A 358 -0.40 2.09 9.07
N THR A 359 -0.36 3.00 8.09
CA THR A 359 0.87 3.40 7.40
C THR A 359 1.58 4.58 8.06
N ASN A 360 0.94 5.20 9.06
CA ASN A 360 1.40 6.42 9.73
C ASN A 360 1.69 7.54 8.72
N THR A 361 0.70 7.80 7.83
CA THR A 361 0.72 8.84 6.80
C THR A 361 -0.52 9.71 6.92
N PHE A 362 -0.40 11.01 6.58
CA PHE A 362 -1.47 11.98 6.74
C PHE A 362 -2.09 12.45 5.43
N LEU A 363 -1.26 12.84 4.45
CA LEU A 363 -1.76 13.42 3.20
C LEU A 363 -2.26 12.37 2.21
N ALA A 364 -1.60 11.23 2.14
CA ALA A 364 -1.98 10.16 1.22
C ALA A 364 -3.41 9.63 1.45
N PRO A 365 -3.89 9.37 2.69
CA PRO A 365 -5.25 8.92 2.93
C PRO A 365 -6.31 9.98 2.57
N ILE A 366 -6.01 11.25 2.72
CA ILE A 366 -6.88 12.34 2.27
C ILE A 366 -6.97 12.34 0.74
N ALA A 367 -5.81 12.23 0.08
CA ALA A 367 -5.73 12.25 -1.38
C ALA A 367 -6.46 11.05 -2.00
N ILE A 368 -6.32 9.84 -1.44
CA ILE A 368 -7.03 8.67 -1.98
C ILE A 368 -8.54 8.80 -1.81
N GLY A 369 -8.99 9.40 -0.73
CA GLY A 369 -10.40 9.72 -0.53
C GLY A 369 -10.95 10.62 -1.63
N MET A 370 -10.22 11.68 -1.97
CA MET A 370 -10.59 12.58 -3.06
C MET A 370 -10.57 11.88 -4.44
N GLU A 371 -9.53 11.11 -4.73
CA GLU A 371 -9.38 10.46 -6.03
C GLU A 371 -10.37 9.31 -6.26
N VAL A 372 -10.74 8.56 -5.23
CA VAL A 372 -11.62 7.39 -5.34
C VAL A 372 -13.10 7.75 -5.20
N PHE A 373 -13.44 8.66 -4.29
CA PHE A 373 -14.83 8.96 -3.93
C PHE A 373 -15.30 10.34 -4.39
N GLY A 374 -14.40 11.28 -4.66
CA GLY A 374 -14.69 12.61 -5.18
C GLY A 374 -14.13 13.75 -4.34
N TYR A 375 -13.71 14.81 -5.02
CA TYR A 375 -13.04 15.98 -4.40
C TYR A 375 -13.95 16.79 -3.48
N GLN A 376 -15.26 16.74 -3.70
CA GLN A 376 -16.25 17.45 -2.88
C GLN A 376 -16.28 16.95 -1.43
N TYR A 377 -15.78 15.76 -1.15
CA TYR A 377 -15.75 15.19 0.18
C TYR A 377 -14.44 15.47 0.96
N PHE A 378 -13.57 16.30 0.42
CA PHE A 378 -12.29 16.68 1.04
C PHE A 378 -12.40 17.08 2.52
N PRO A 379 -13.35 17.96 2.95
CA PRO A 379 -13.40 18.37 4.36
C PRO A 379 -13.61 17.20 5.32
N PHE A 380 -14.41 16.22 4.94
CA PHE A 380 -14.70 15.04 5.76
C PHE A 380 -13.49 14.11 5.84
N PHE A 381 -12.84 13.84 4.71
CA PHE A 381 -11.60 13.04 4.70
C PHE A 381 -10.50 13.71 5.49
N PHE A 382 -10.36 15.04 5.39
CA PHE A 382 -9.37 15.79 6.14
C PHE A 382 -9.57 15.62 7.65
N ILE A 383 -10.80 15.85 8.16
CA ILE A 383 -11.12 15.75 9.59
C ILE A 383 -10.84 14.33 10.11
N VAL A 384 -11.41 13.31 9.45
CA VAL A 384 -11.31 11.93 9.96
C VAL A 384 -9.90 11.39 9.85
N CYS A 385 -9.18 11.66 8.73
CA CYS A 385 -7.79 11.24 8.58
C CYS A 385 -6.84 11.95 9.55
N ALA A 386 -7.04 13.24 9.83
CA ALA A 386 -6.24 13.98 10.82
C ALA A 386 -6.39 13.37 12.22
N ILE A 387 -7.63 13.10 12.63
CA ILE A 387 -7.90 12.49 13.94
C ILE A 387 -7.37 11.06 14.00
N SER A 388 -7.54 10.27 12.93
CA SER A 388 -7.04 8.90 12.90
C SER A 388 -5.51 8.83 12.93
N TYR A 389 -4.83 9.79 12.29
CA TYR A 389 -3.39 9.92 12.34
C TYR A 389 -2.88 10.17 13.77
N ILE A 390 -3.57 11.04 14.52
CA ILE A 390 -3.24 11.31 15.94
C ILE A 390 -3.54 10.09 16.81
N ALA A 391 -4.68 9.42 16.58
CA ALA A 391 -5.16 8.31 17.40
C ALA A 391 -4.37 6.99 17.21
N ASN A 392 -3.56 6.86 16.16
CA ASN A 392 -2.79 5.64 15.91
C ASN A 392 -1.57 5.44 16.81
N GLN A 393 -1.20 6.45 17.63
CA GLN A 393 -0.07 6.44 18.57
C GLN A 393 1.29 6.18 17.90
N ASN A 394 1.50 6.68 16.69
CA ASN A 394 2.74 6.50 15.92
C ASN A 394 3.11 5.05 15.56
N GLU A 395 2.16 4.12 15.63
CA GLU A 395 2.38 2.76 15.10
C GLU A 395 2.41 2.78 13.56
N SER A 396 3.20 1.88 12.98
CA SER A 396 3.32 1.74 11.52
C SER A 396 3.57 0.29 11.12
N ILE A 397 2.95 -0.12 10.01
CA ILE A 397 3.24 -1.41 9.36
C ILE A 397 4.70 -1.49 8.87
N TYR A 398 5.35 -0.35 8.70
CA TYR A 398 6.75 -0.25 8.28
C TYR A 398 7.68 -0.13 9.48
N ALA A 399 8.22 -1.25 9.93
CA ALA A 399 9.06 -1.32 11.13
C ALA A 399 10.33 -0.43 11.10
N LEU A 400 10.78 -0.01 9.91
CA LEU A 400 11.94 0.87 9.72
C LEU A 400 11.56 2.32 9.40
N GLN A 401 10.27 2.67 9.42
CA GLN A 401 9.83 4.05 9.27
C GLN A 401 10.41 4.90 10.40
N ARG A 402 11.05 6.01 10.04
CA ARG A 402 11.52 6.98 11.03
C ARG A 402 10.38 7.89 11.45
N GLN A 403 10.46 8.36 12.67
CA GLN A 403 9.62 9.44 13.20
C GLN A 403 10.51 10.64 13.44
N VAL A 404 10.01 11.82 13.16
CA VAL A 404 10.67 13.05 13.63
C VAL A 404 10.51 13.07 15.14
N ARG A 405 11.60 12.89 15.86
CA ARG A 405 11.63 13.18 17.31
C ARG A 405 11.79 14.68 17.45
N GLU A 406 10.87 15.30 18.14
CA GLU A 406 11.00 16.68 18.62
C GLU A 406 12.21 16.82 19.51
#